data_7a5db3f70902c62a0c9f4db8142f7afc
#
_entry.id   7a5db3f70902c62a0c9f4db8142f7afc
#
_cell.length_a   1.000
_cell.length_b   1.000
_cell.length_c   1.000
_cell.angle_alpha   90.00
_cell.angle_beta   90.00
_cell.angle_gamma   90.00
#
_symmetry.space_group_name_H-M   'P 1'
#
loop_
_entity.id
_entity.type
_entity.pdbx_description
1 polymer ?
#
loop_
_entity_poly.entity_id
_entity_poly.type
_entity_poly.pdbx_seq_one_letter_code
_entity_poly.pdbx_strand_id
1 'polypeptide(L)'
;MSIITITEKTESPLADVADVVIKQYVNRETDKYNMQGTTSTTALCMLFHALQTAMIEETDYQAEQFALVHPGGAVGERLNKKSLY
;
A
#
# COMPACT_ATOMS: atom_id res chain seq x y z
N MET A 1 8.25 -13.95 -11.96
CA MET A 1 7.79 -12.74 -11.25
C MET A 1 6.28 -12.67 -11.29
N SER A 2 5.66 -12.42 -10.15
CA SER A 2 4.21 -12.27 -10.09
C SER A 2 3.81 -10.80 -10.27
N ILE A 3 2.73 -10.58 -11.01
CA ILE A 3 2.22 -9.24 -11.29
C ILE A 3 0.84 -9.12 -10.65
N ILE A 4 0.68 -8.09 -9.82
CA ILE A 4 -0.60 -7.72 -9.23
C ILE A 4 -1.04 -6.41 -9.88
N THR A 5 -2.22 -6.43 -10.51
CA THR A 5 -2.77 -5.25 -11.15
C THR A 5 -3.94 -4.72 -10.33
N ILE A 6 -3.92 -3.42 -10.07
CA ILE A 6 -5.02 -2.72 -9.41
C ILE A 6 -5.64 -1.80 -10.44
N THR A 7 -6.87 -2.05 -10.83
CA THR A 7 -7.52 -1.31 -11.90
C THR A 7 -9.05 -1.35 -11.74
N GLU A 8 -9.71 -0.37 -12.30
CA GLU A 8 -11.16 -0.38 -12.38
C GLU A 8 -11.64 -1.35 -13.45
N LYS A 9 -10.94 -1.42 -14.58
CA LYS A 9 -11.32 -2.28 -15.70
C LYS A 9 -10.63 -3.62 -15.60
N THR A 10 -11.39 -4.65 -15.26
CA THR A 10 -10.88 -6.01 -15.17
C THR A 10 -10.68 -6.66 -16.55
N GLU A 11 -11.25 -6.06 -17.60
CA GLU A 11 -11.03 -6.46 -18.99
C GLU A 11 -10.17 -5.39 -19.66
N SER A 12 -8.86 -5.52 -19.59
CA SER A 12 -7.90 -4.55 -20.13
C SER A 12 -6.55 -5.22 -20.34
N PRO A 13 -5.68 -4.64 -21.20
CA PRO A 13 -4.33 -5.17 -21.36
C PRO A 13 -3.55 -5.27 -20.05
N LEU A 14 -3.77 -4.34 -19.15
CA LEU A 14 -3.10 -4.35 -17.84
C LEU A 14 -3.58 -5.52 -16.99
N ALA A 15 -4.87 -5.82 -17.02
CA ALA A 15 -5.42 -6.97 -16.31
C ALA A 15 -4.99 -8.30 -16.94
N ASP A 16 -4.83 -8.32 -18.25
CA ASP A 16 -4.46 -9.55 -19.00
C ASP A 16 -3.08 -10.08 -18.60
N VAL A 17 -2.15 -9.21 -18.25
CA VAL A 17 -0.78 -9.60 -17.90
C VAL A 17 -0.64 -9.91 -16.41
N ALA A 18 -1.69 -9.74 -15.62
CA ALA A 18 -1.63 -9.88 -14.17
C ALA A 18 -1.86 -11.33 -13.74
N ASP A 19 -1.14 -11.74 -12.71
CA ASP A 19 -1.42 -12.99 -11.99
C ASP A 19 -2.59 -12.81 -11.03
N VAL A 20 -2.72 -11.60 -10.47
CA VAL A 20 -3.82 -11.23 -9.57
C VAL A 20 -4.35 -9.87 -9.98
N VAL A 21 -5.66 -9.75 -10.11
CA VAL A 21 -6.32 -8.49 -10.43
C VAL A 21 -7.15 -8.04 -9.22
N ILE A 22 -6.90 -6.84 -8.75
CA ILE A 22 -7.70 -6.22 -7.69
C ILE A 22 -8.48 -5.06 -8.33
N LYS A 23 -9.80 -5.15 -8.27
CA LYS A 23 -10.66 -4.12 -8.82
C LYS A 23 -10.79 -2.97 -7.83
N GLN A 24 -10.48 -1.76 -8.27
CA GLN A 24 -10.68 -0.54 -7.51
C GLN A 24 -11.62 0.37 -8.29
N TYR A 25 -12.64 0.89 -7.62
CA TYR A 25 -13.61 1.79 -8.23
C TYR A 25 -13.85 2.99 -7.34
N VAL A 26 -13.86 4.18 -7.93
CA VAL A 26 -14.32 5.39 -7.27
C VAL A 26 -15.41 6.03 -8.12
N ASN A 27 -16.41 6.64 -7.46
CA ASN A 27 -17.54 7.22 -8.16
C ASN A 27 -17.13 8.43 -8.99
N ARG A 28 -16.31 9.30 -8.40
CA ARG A 28 -15.75 10.44 -9.14
C ARG A 28 -14.54 11.02 -8.40
N GLU A 29 -13.74 11.77 -9.14
CA GLU A 29 -12.65 12.55 -8.58
C GLU A 29 -13.18 13.83 -7.93
N THR A 30 -12.33 14.53 -7.18
CA THR A 30 -12.76 15.73 -6.43
C THR A 30 -12.86 16.99 -7.28
N ASP A 31 -12.15 17.04 -8.42
CA ASP A 31 -12.17 18.22 -9.27
C ASP A 31 -13.46 18.27 -10.11
N LYS A 32 -13.82 19.48 -10.51
CA LYS A 32 -15.07 19.68 -11.25
C LYS A 32 -15.11 18.98 -12.61
N TYR A 33 -13.95 18.66 -13.17
CA TYR A 33 -13.85 17.96 -14.45
C TYR A 33 -13.77 16.43 -14.30
N ASN A 34 -13.64 15.93 -13.08
CA ASN A 34 -13.51 14.49 -12.80
C ASN A 34 -12.31 13.87 -13.53
N MET A 35 -11.19 14.57 -13.56
CA MET A 35 -10.02 14.18 -14.34
C MET A 35 -8.76 13.94 -13.50
N GLN A 36 -8.62 14.63 -12.40
CA GLN A 36 -7.41 14.55 -11.60
C GLN A 36 -7.46 13.35 -10.66
N GLY A 37 -6.32 12.68 -10.50
CA GLY A 37 -6.25 11.51 -9.61
C GLY A 37 -6.24 11.93 -8.15
N THR A 38 -7.39 12.24 -7.60
CA THR A 38 -7.56 12.67 -6.20
C THR A 38 -8.25 11.58 -5.37
N THR A 39 -9.54 11.36 -5.61
CA THR A 39 -10.28 10.30 -4.91
C THR A 39 -9.69 8.93 -5.18
N SER A 40 -9.33 8.65 -6.44
CA SER A 40 -8.72 7.37 -6.81
C SER A 40 -7.37 7.18 -6.15
N THR A 41 -6.55 8.22 -6.06
CA THR A 41 -5.25 8.15 -5.40
C THR A 41 -5.40 7.91 -3.91
N THR A 42 -6.33 8.57 -3.26
CA THR A 42 -6.62 8.36 -1.84
C THR A 42 -7.09 6.93 -1.58
N ALA A 43 -8.01 6.43 -2.41
CA ALA A 43 -8.49 5.06 -2.30
C ALA A 43 -7.36 4.05 -2.51
N LEU A 44 -6.46 4.30 -3.45
CA LEU A 44 -5.30 3.45 -3.69
C LEU A 44 -4.37 3.41 -2.48
N CYS A 45 -4.12 4.55 -1.84
CA CYS A 45 -3.31 4.61 -0.62
C CYS A 45 -3.95 3.78 0.51
N MET A 46 -5.26 3.87 0.68
CA MET A 46 -5.97 3.08 1.69
C MET A 46 -5.83 1.58 1.41
N LEU A 47 -5.94 1.19 0.15
CA LEU A 47 -5.76 -0.20 -0.26
C LEU A 47 -4.34 -0.68 0.06
N PHE A 48 -3.32 0.12 -0.26
CA PHE A 48 -1.92 -0.23 0.05
C PHE A 48 -1.67 -0.33 1.54
N HIS A 49 -2.30 0.52 2.35
CA HIS A 49 -2.18 0.42 3.81
C HIS A 49 -2.76 -0.90 4.33
N ALA A 50 -3.89 -1.33 3.79
CA ALA A 50 -4.49 -2.61 4.15
C ALA A 50 -3.60 -3.78 3.74
N LEU A 51 -3.03 -3.73 2.53
CA LEU A 51 -2.11 -4.75 2.05
C LEU A 51 -0.83 -4.80 2.90
N GLN A 52 -0.30 -3.64 3.26
CA GLN A 52 0.88 -3.55 4.12
C GLN A 52 0.63 -4.20 5.48
N THR A 53 -0.52 -3.91 6.09
CA THR A 53 -0.89 -4.50 7.37
C THR A 53 -1.02 -6.02 7.27
N ALA A 54 -1.65 -6.51 6.21
CA ALA A 54 -1.79 -7.94 5.97
C ALA A 54 -0.42 -8.61 5.76
N MET A 55 0.48 -7.96 5.04
CA MET A 55 1.82 -8.49 4.80
C MET A 55 2.65 -8.56 6.09
N ILE A 56 2.51 -7.56 6.95
CA ILE A 56 3.19 -7.56 8.26
C ILE A 56 2.73 -8.77 9.08
N GLU A 57 1.42 -9.03 9.10
CA GLU A 57 0.87 -10.19 9.81
C GLU A 57 1.33 -11.52 9.20
N GLU A 58 1.25 -11.64 7.88
CA GLU A 58 1.61 -12.87 7.16
C GLU A 58 3.09 -13.20 7.25
N THR A 59 3.96 -12.20 7.21
CA THR A 59 5.42 -12.40 7.24
C THR A 59 6.00 -12.34 8.63
N ASP A 60 5.19 -12.06 9.63
CA ASP A 60 5.63 -11.89 11.02
C ASP A 60 6.75 -10.86 11.15
N TYR A 61 6.61 -9.76 10.40
CA TYR A 61 7.58 -8.67 10.40
C TYR A 61 7.62 -7.99 11.76
N GLN A 62 8.80 -7.92 12.36
CA GLN A 62 8.97 -7.44 13.72
C GLN A 62 9.41 -5.98 13.77
N ALA A 63 9.05 -5.30 14.87
CA ALA A 63 9.45 -3.91 15.10
C ALA A 63 10.96 -3.74 15.09
N GLU A 64 11.70 -4.74 15.56
CA GLU A 64 13.16 -4.73 15.56
C GLU A 64 13.74 -4.68 14.15
N GLN A 65 13.09 -5.32 13.20
CA GLN A 65 13.50 -5.29 11.80
C GLN A 65 13.31 -3.89 11.21
N PHE A 66 12.21 -3.23 11.56
CA PHE A 66 11.98 -1.84 11.15
C PHE A 66 13.02 -0.89 11.77
N ALA A 67 13.34 -1.10 13.03
CA ALA A 67 14.33 -0.28 13.73
C ALA A 67 15.73 -0.39 13.10
N LEU A 68 16.07 -1.56 12.54
CA LEU A 68 17.34 -1.78 11.86
C LEU A 68 17.45 -0.98 10.56
N VAL A 69 16.35 -0.90 9.79
CA VAL A 69 16.36 -0.20 8.49
C VAL A 69 16.01 1.27 8.60
N HIS A 70 15.43 1.70 9.72
CA HIS A 70 15.05 3.08 9.99
C HIS A 70 15.53 3.54 11.38
N PRO A 71 16.84 3.52 11.63
CA PRO A 71 17.34 3.89 12.97
C PRO A 71 17.24 5.38 13.29
N GLY A 72 17.19 6.25 12.25
CA GLY A 72 17.29 7.71 12.37
C GLY A 72 15.94 8.35 12.40
N GLY A 73 14.86 8.03 12.55
CA GLY A 73 13.57 8.71 12.65
C GLY A 73 12.99 8.60 14.06
N ALA A 74 11.91 9.31 14.30
CA ALA A 74 11.22 9.26 15.60
C ALA A 74 10.78 7.84 15.96
N VAL A 75 10.29 7.08 14.97
CA VAL A 75 9.86 5.71 15.19
C VAL A 75 11.06 4.79 15.43
N GLY A 76 12.09 4.89 14.61
CA GLY A 76 13.30 4.10 14.75
C GLY A 76 13.99 4.39 16.09
N GLU A 77 14.09 5.64 16.45
CA GLU A 77 14.65 6.06 17.74
C GLU A 77 13.85 5.49 18.91
N ARG A 78 12.54 5.57 18.86
CA ARG A 78 11.66 5.01 19.89
C ARG A 78 11.83 3.50 20.04
N LEU A 79 11.87 2.77 18.93
CA LEU A 79 12.01 1.32 18.95
C LEU A 79 13.37 0.88 19.46
N ASN A 80 14.42 1.60 19.07
CA ASN A 80 15.77 1.31 19.53
C ASN A 80 15.93 1.59 21.02
N LYS A 81 15.30 2.64 21.53
CA LYS A 81 15.26 2.91 22.97
C LYS A 81 14.55 1.82 23.73
N LYS A 82 13.43 1.31 23.20
CA LYS A 82 12.70 0.20 23.83
C LYS A 82 13.54 -1.06 23.91
N SER A 83 14.37 -1.33 22.93
CA SER A 83 15.21 -2.53 22.93
C SER A 83 16.37 -2.43 23.90
N LEU A 84 16.66 -1.26 24.45
CA LEU A 84 17.68 -1.03 25.46
C LEU A 84 17.16 -1.26 26.89
N TYR A 85 15.90 -1.37 27.05
CA TYR A 85 15.24 -1.57 28.33
C TYR A 85 14.45 -2.89 28.32
#